data_4fbea7cdc8747c1e21c2ad8744313b51
#
_entry.id   4fbea7cdc8747c1e21c2ad8744313b51
#
_cell.length_a   1.000
_cell.length_b   1.000
_cell.length_c   1.000
_cell.angle_alpha   90.00
_cell.angle_beta   90.00
_cell.angle_gamma   90.00
#
_symmetry.space_group_name_H-M   'P 1'
#
loop_
_entity.id
_entity.type
_entity.pdbx_description
1 polymer ?
#
loop_
_entity_poly.entity_id
_entity_poly.type
_entity_poly.pdbx_seq_one_letter_code
_entity_poly.pdbx_strand_id
1 'polypeptide(L)'
;MPPEQTLANARWTRGWYTGAQHCASPNFGARPTDAVLDLVLLHSISLPPGVYGGDAVERLFTNTLDWDAHPYFQTIRGLEVSAHFFIRRDGVLWQFVSCDDRAWHAGQSSYRGRDNCNDYSIGIELEGLEGQTFEPAQYAALRVLLTALMENYPVRFLAGHSDVAPGRKIDPGSGFEWRQLSDFALQWHLSLPLG
;
A
#
# COMPACT_ATOMS: atom_id res chain seq x y z
N MET A 1 6.90 -31.09 -2.47
CA MET A 1 6.30 -29.78 -2.28
C MET A 1 4.78 -29.99 -2.29
N PRO A 2 4.02 -29.50 -1.32
CA PRO A 2 2.57 -29.62 -1.34
C PRO A 2 1.98 -28.82 -2.52
N PRO A 3 0.88 -29.30 -3.15
CA PRO A 3 0.29 -28.68 -4.33
C PRO A 3 -0.19 -27.22 -4.11
N GLU A 4 -0.48 -26.83 -2.88
CA GLU A 4 -0.89 -25.47 -2.54
C GLU A 4 0.23 -24.42 -2.70
N GLN A 5 1.48 -24.75 -2.34
CA GLN A 5 2.62 -23.85 -2.55
C GLN A 5 2.94 -23.62 -4.03
N THR A 6 2.64 -24.58 -4.89
CA THR A 6 2.86 -24.45 -6.33
C THR A 6 1.84 -23.51 -6.98
N LEU A 7 0.59 -23.45 -6.47
CA LEU A 7 -0.46 -22.55 -6.96
C LEU A 7 -0.24 -21.09 -6.46
N ALA A 8 0.24 -20.90 -5.23
CA ALA A 8 0.57 -19.59 -4.70
C ALA A 8 1.71 -18.94 -5.50
N ASN A 9 2.76 -19.70 -5.80
CA ASN A 9 3.90 -19.21 -6.61
C ASN A 9 3.51 -18.86 -8.06
N ALA A 10 2.42 -19.44 -8.61
CA ALA A 10 1.93 -19.11 -9.95
C ALA A 10 1.33 -17.69 -10.04
N ARG A 11 0.98 -17.07 -8.91
CA ARG A 11 0.42 -15.70 -8.85
C ARG A 11 1.48 -14.61 -8.76
N TRP A 12 2.75 -14.96 -8.56
CA TRP A 12 3.84 -14.02 -8.35
C TRP A 12 5.01 -14.29 -9.30
N THR A 13 5.59 -13.23 -9.84
CA THR A 13 6.81 -13.30 -10.65
C THR A 13 7.75 -12.21 -10.17
N ARG A 14 8.83 -12.58 -9.47
CA ARG A 14 9.83 -11.63 -8.94
C ARG A 14 9.17 -10.46 -8.17
N GLY A 15 8.30 -10.77 -7.21
CA GLY A 15 7.59 -9.78 -6.42
C GLY A 15 6.45 -9.02 -7.14
N TRP A 16 6.16 -9.37 -8.40
CA TRP A 16 5.02 -8.82 -9.14
C TRP A 16 3.82 -9.77 -9.08
N TYR A 17 2.68 -9.24 -8.67
CA TYR A 17 1.41 -9.96 -8.55
C TYR A 17 0.66 -9.98 -9.88
N THR A 18 0.34 -11.17 -10.38
CA THR A 18 -0.37 -11.32 -11.67
C THR A 18 -1.82 -10.85 -11.64
N GLY A 19 -2.42 -10.66 -10.45
CA GLY A 19 -3.77 -10.15 -10.27
C GLY A 19 -3.87 -8.62 -10.29
N ALA A 20 -2.75 -7.90 -10.48
CA ALA A 20 -2.71 -6.45 -10.56
C ALA A 20 -2.40 -5.97 -11.97
N GLN A 21 -2.84 -4.77 -12.33
CA GLN A 21 -2.31 -4.03 -13.46
C GLN A 21 -0.93 -3.48 -13.07
N HIS A 22 0.05 -3.51 -13.98
CA HIS A 22 1.41 -3.09 -13.67
C HIS A 22 1.72 -1.75 -14.32
N CYS A 23 2.26 -0.83 -13.52
CA CYS A 23 2.79 0.46 -13.96
C CYS A 23 4.06 0.77 -13.16
N ALA A 24 5.23 0.40 -13.69
CA ALA A 24 6.47 0.44 -12.95
C ALA A 24 6.88 1.87 -12.56
N SER A 25 7.09 2.10 -11.26
CA SER A 25 7.62 3.34 -10.70
C SER A 25 9.15 3.31 -10.70
N PRO A 26 9.84 4.43 -10.98
CA PRO A 26 11.27 4.55 -10.75
C PRO A 26 11.63 4.80 -9.28
N ASN A 27 10.64 5.10 -8.42
CA ASN A 27 10.84 5.53 -7.03
C ASN A 27 10.93 4.32 -6.08
N PHE A 28 12.00 3.56 -6.19
CA PHE A 28 12.26 2.41 -5.32
C PHE A 28 13.76 2.21 -5.10
N GLY A 29 14.11 1.34 -4.18
CA GLY A 29 15.48 0.93 -3.89
C GLY A 29 15.56 -0.52 -3.46
N ALA A 30 16.78 -1.01 -3.25
CA ALA A 30 16.97 -2.34 -2.67
C ALA A 30 16.53 -2.36 -1.20
N ARG A 31 15.99 -3.48 -0.74
CA ARG A 31 15.78 -3.73 0.69
C ARG A 31 17.08 -4.14 1.37
N PRO A 32 17.25 -3.89 2.69
CA PRO A 32 18.30 -4.52 3.46
C PRO A 32 18.27 -6.04 3.28
N THR A 33 19.45 -6.67 3.25
CA THR A 33 19.59 -8.12 2.91
C THR A 33 18.85 -9.05 3.88
N ASP A 34 18.67 -8.62 5.13
CA ASP A 34 18.02 -9.36 6.21
C ASP A 34 16.59 -8.86 6.52
N ALA A 35 16.04 -8.02 5.66
CA ALA A 35 14.69 -7.48 5.84
C ALA A 35 13.64 -8.60 5.78
N VAL A 36 12.84 -8.71 6.83
CA VAL A 36 11.68 -9.60 6.89
C VAL A 36 10.43 -8.77 6.58
N LEU A 37 9.74 -9.12 5.49
CA LEU A 37 8.51 -8.45 5.04
C LEU A 37 7.31 -8.90 5.88
N ASP A 38 7.23 -8.43 7.11
CA ASP A 38 6.21 -8.84 8.08
C ASP A 38 5.11 -7.79 8.33
N LEU A 39 5.22 -6.62 7.69
CA LEU A 39 4.31 -5.49 7.86
C LEU A 39 3.64 -5.11 6.53
N VAL A 40 2.34 -4.88 6.55
CA VAL A 40 1.61 -4.16 5.50
C VAL A 40 1.18 -2.81 6.05
N LEU A 41 1.46 -1.74 5.31
CA LEU A 41 1.03 -0.38 5.64
C LEU A 41 -0.08 0.08 4.70
N LEU A 42 -1.20 0.50 5.28
CA LEU A 42 -2.31 1.09 4.56
C LEU A 42 -2.20 2.62 4.58
N HIS A 43 -2.43 3.19 3.42
CA HIS A 43 -2.45 4.62 3.16
C HIS A 43 -3.76 5.03 2.50
N SER A 44 -3.99 6.33 2.38
CA SER A 44 -5.00 6.89 1.51
C SER A 44 -4.41 8.01 0.66
N ILE A 45 -4.76 8.03 -0.61
CA ILE A 45 -4.31 9.04 -1.56
C ILE A 45 -5.42 9.44 -2.53
N SER A 46 -5.51 10.72 -2.82
CA SER A 46 -6.26 11.26 -3.96
C SER A 46 -5.56 12.50 -4.49
N LEU A 47 -5.54 12.70 -5.80
CA LEU A 47 -4.86 13.82 -6.43
C LEU A 47 -5.71 14.46 -7.54
N PRO A 48 -6.08 15.75 -7.37
CA PRO A 48 -5.95 16.56 -6.16
C PRO A 48 -6.76 15.96 -4.98
N PRO A 49 -6.54 16.38 -3.72
CA PRO A 49 -7.26 15.83 -2.58
C PRO A 49 -8.78 15.83 -2.79
N GLY A 50 -9.41 14.65 -2.64
CA GLY A 50 -10.85 14.44 -2.83
C GLY A 50 -11.30 14.29 -4.29
N VAL A 51 -10.37 14.29 -5.26
CA VAL A 51 -10.67 14.00 -6.67
C VAL A 51 -10.24 12.56 -6.98
N TYR A 52 -11.16 11.79 -7.55
CA TYR A 52 -11.01 10.35 -7.77
C TYR A 52 -11.10 9.98 -9.25
N GLY A 53 -10.61 8.79 -9.60
CA GLY A 53 -10.78 8.19 -10.93
C GLY A 53 -9.88 8.72 -12.04
N GLY A 54 -9.06 9.74 -11.77
CA GLY A 54 -8.04 10.24 -12.71
C GLY A 54 -6.78 9.35 -12.75
N ASP A 55 -5.74 9.82 -13.45
CA ASP A 55 -4.44 9.16 -13.54
C ASP A 55 -3.33 9.91 -12.77
N ALA A 56 -3.70 10.90 -11.94
CA ALA A 56 -2.74 11.76 -11.26
C ALA A 56 -1.88 11.00 -10.23
N VAL A 57 -2.43 9.98 -9.57
CA VAL A 57 -1.69 9.13 -8.63
C VAL A 57 -0.64 8.30 -9.37
N GLU A 58 -1.03 7.66 -10.48
CA GLU A 58 -0.12 6.90 -11.33
C GLU A 58 1.00 7.79 -11.90
N ARG A 59 0.64 9.00 -12.33
CA ARG A 59 1.62 9.98 -12.83
C ARG A 59 2.56 10.47 -11.73
N LEU A 60 2.09 10.66 -10.50
CA LEU A 60 2.94 10.99 -9.37
C LEU A 60 3.97 9.88 -9.13
N PHE A 61 3.51 8.62 -9.04
CA PHE A 61 4.37 7.48 -8.77
C PHE A 61 5.36 7.16 -9.90
N THR A 62 5.09 7.63 -11.11
CA THR A 62 5.97 7.47 -12.28
C THR A 62 6.76 8.73 -12.64
N ASN A 63 6.71 9.78 -11.82
CA ASN A 63 7.39 11.06 -12.03
C ASN A 63 6.98 11.77 -13.34
N THR A 64 5.73 11.56 -13.78
CA THR A 64 5.16 12.13 -15.00
C THR A 64 3.99 13.09 -14.74
N LEU A 65 3.77 13.45 -13.46
CA LEU A 65 2.72 14.39 -13.09
C LEU A 65 3.03 15.78 -13.65
N ASP A 66 2.07 16.34 -14.37
CA ASP A 66 2.14 17.73 -14.80
C ASP A 66 1.85 18.64 -13.60
N TRP A 67 2.91 19.21 -13.04
CA TRP A 67 2.83 20.07 -11.88
C TRP A 67 2.03 21.34 -12.10
N ASP A 68 1.88 21.78 -13.33
CA ASP A 68 1.19 23.01 -13.70
C ASP A 68 -0.29 22.79 -14.01
N ALA A 69 -0.74 21.53 -14.08
CA ALA A 69 -2.12 21.17 -14.36
C ALA A 69 -3.11 21.50 -13.23
N HIS A 70 -2.63 21.67 -11.98
CA HIS A 70 -3.47 22.02 -10.85
C HIS A 70 -2.69 22.75 -9.75
N PRO A 71 -3.26 23.78 -9.05
CA PRO A 71 -2.56 24.49 -7.98
C PRO A 71 -2.03 23.61 -6.85
N TYR A 72 -2.77 22.56 -6.48
CA TYR A 72 -2.32 21.61 -5.46
C TYR A 72 -1.03 20.88 -5.89
N PHE A 73 -0.87 20.54 -7.17
CA PHE A 73 0.32 19.84 -7.64
C PHE A 73 1.59 20.69 -7.50
N GLN A 74 1.45 22.01 -7.53
CA GLN A 74 2.55 22.92 -7.23
C GLN A 74 3.08 22.75 -5.80
N THR A 75 2.19 22.43 -4.84
CA THR A 75 2.56 22.27 -3.41
C THR A 75 3.38 21.01 -3.15
N ILE A 76 3.30 20.03 -4.07
CA ILE A 76 4.02 18.75 -4.00
C ILE A 76 5.06 18.63 -5.13
N ARG A 77 5.40 19.72 -5.81
CA ARG A 77 6.37 19.73 -6.93
C ARG A 77 7.70 19.11 -6.52
N GLY A 78 8.14 18.15 -7.31
CA GLY A 78 9.41 17.44 -7.08
C GLY A 78 9.34 16.35 -6.03
N LEU A 79 8.14 16.02 -5.52
CA LEU A 79 7.96 14.88 -4.62
C LEU A 79 8.15 13.57 -5.40
N GLU A 80 9.11 12.77 -4.98
CA GLU A 80 9.37 11.42 -5.50
C GLU A 80 8.95 10.39 -4.46
N VAL A 81 7.82 9.74 -4.71
CA VAL A 81 7.21 8.72 -3.84
C VAL A 81 6.63 7.59 -4.68
N SER A 82 6.35 6.48 -4.04
CA SER A 82 5.66 5.33 -4.64
C SER A 82 4.94 4.53 -3.55
N ALA A 83 4.13 3.58 -3.97
CA ALA A 83 3.69 2.47 -3.13
C ALA A 83 3.87 1.16 -3.91
N HIS A 84 3.76 0.01 -3.24
CA HIS A 84 3.75 -1.26 -3.95
C HIS A 84 2.45 -1.40 -4.72
N PHE A 85 1.32 -1.09 -4.06
CA PHE A 85 -0.01 -1.24 -4.64
C PHE A 85 -0.84 0.03 -4.48
N PHE A 86 -1.82 0.18 -5.39
CA PHE A 86 -2.87 1.19 -5.32
C PHE A 86 -4.20 0.55 -5.68
N ILE A 87 -5.22 0.73 -4.84
CA ILE A 87 -6.58 0.23 -5.02
C ILE A 87 -7.49 1.40 -5.29
N ARG A 88 -8.02 1.50 -6.49
CA ARG A 88 -8.99 2.51 -6.87
C ARG A 88 -10.34 2.29 -6.19
N ARG A 89 -11.22 3.30 -6.18
CA ARG A 89 -12.55 3.20 -5.56
C ARG A 89 -13.42 2.09 -6.15
N ASP A 90 -13.26 1.77 -7.42
CA ASP A 90 -13.95 0.67 -8.11
C ASP A 90 -13.33 -0.72 -7.83
N GLY A 91 -12.27 -0.79 -7.03
CA GLY A 91 -11.56 -2.01 -6.69
C GLY A 91 -10.48 -2.42 -7.70
N VAL A 92 -10.25 -1.66 -8.75
CA VAL A 92 -9.14 -1.91 -9.69
C VAL A 92 -7.81 -1.80 -8.94
N LEU A 93 -7.00 -2.85 -9.07
CA LEU A 93 -5.71 -2.99 -8.39
C LEU A 93 -4.56 -2.71 -9.34
N TRP A 94 -3.70 -1.77 -8.95
CA TRP A 94 -2.43 -1.46 -9.62
C TRP A 94 -1.24 -1.88 -8.77
N GLN A 95 -0.12 -2.27 -9.41
CA GLN A 95 1.17 -2.45 -8.78
C GLN A 95 2.23 -1.60 -9.46
N PHE A 96 3.01 -0.87 -8.65
CA PHE A 96 4.04 0.08 -9.11
C PHE A 96 5.46 -0.36 -8.78
N VAL A 97 5.65 -1.11 -7.70
CA VAL A 97 6.95 -1.60 -7.25
C VAL A 97 6.84 -3.08 -6.94
N SER A 98 7.87 -3.85 -7.31
CA SER A 98 8.00 -5.24 -6.88
C SER A 98 7.98 -5.32 -5.35
N CYS A 99 7.27 -6.29 -4.76
CA CYS A 99 7.31 -6.49 -3.31
C CYS A 99 8.71 -6.87 -2.81
N ASP A 100 9.57 -7.41 -3.68
CA ASP A 100 10.96 -7.74 -3.34
C ASP A 100 11.84 -6.49 -3.23
N ASP A 101 11.39 -5.36 -3.79
CA ASP A 101 12.03 -4.05 -3.72
C ASP A 101 11.39 -3.17 -2.63
N ARG A 102 12.06 -2.06 -2.31
CA ARG A 102 11.70 -1.09 -1.29
C ARG A 102 11.00 0.12 -1.93
N ALA A 103 9.69 0.19 -1.90
CA ALA A 103 8.94 1.38 -2.31
C ALA A 103 9.11 2.53 -1.30
N TRP A 104 8.82 3.76 -1.72
CA TRP A 104 9.00 4.97 -0.91
C TRP A 104 7.65 5.55 -0.47
N HIS A 105 7.01 4.94 0.56
CA HIS A 105 5.66 5.31 1.00
C HIS A 105 5.57 5.77 2.47
N ALA A 106 6.46 5.32 3.36
CA ALA A 106 6.31 5.57 4.80
C ALA A 106 7.10 6.79 5.30
N GLY A 107 8.13 7.23 4.54
CA GLY A 107 9.03 8.30 4.99
C GLY A 107 9.69 7.98 6.33
N GLN A 108 9.89 9.01 7.17
CA GLN A 108 10.36 8.82 8.53
C GLN A 108 9.26 8.11 9.34
N SER A 109 9.54 6.92 9.80
CA SER A 109 8.55 6.02 10.40
C SER A 109 9.21 5.01 11.32
N SER A 110 8.43 4.51 12.29
CA SER A 110 8.89 3.46 13.20
C SER A 110 7.70 2.59 13.60
N TYR A 111 7.91 1.29 13.71
CA TYR A 111 6.89 0.34 14.16
C TYR A 111 7.50 -0.72 15.05
N ARG A 112 6.95 -0.87 16.27
CA ARG A 112 7.39 -1.85 17.27
C ARG A 112 8.89 -1.80 17.54
N GLY A 113 9.48 -0.59 17.61
CA GLY A 113 10.89 -0.36 17.89
C GLY A 113 11.84 -0.57 16.70
N ARG A 114 11.30 -0.74 15.49
CA ARG A 114 12.06 -0.77 14.24
C ARG A 114 11.81 0.50 13.43
N ASP A 115 12.86 1.21 13.07
CA ASP A 115 12.79 2.40 12.24
C ASP A 115 12.71 2.06 10.74
N ASN A 116 12.43 3.07 9.90
CA ASN A 116 12.42 2.97 8.44
C ASN A 116 11.47 1.89 7.92
N CYS A 117 10.18 2.01 8.20
CA CYS A 117 9.17 1.02 7.81
C CYS A 117 9.19 0.63 6.31
N ASN A 118 9.67 1.52 5.42
CA ASN A 118 9.87 1.16 4.01
C ASN A 118 10.76 -0.10 3.83
N ASP A 119 11.69 -0.35 4.74
CA ASP A 119 12.66 -1.44 4.60
C ASP A 119 12.02 -2.82 4.72
N TYR A 120 10.96 -2.94 5.54
CA TYR A 120 10.35 -4.22 5.90
C TYR A 120 8.82 -4.27 5.74
N SER A 121 8.25 -3.28 5.03
CA SER A 121 6.80 -3.25 4.78
C SER A 121 6.44 -3.32 3.30
N ILE A 122 5.19 -3.66 3.03
CA ILE A 122 4.52 -3.53 1.75
C ILE A 122 3.48 -2.42 1.90
N GLY A 123 3.61 -1.33 1.15
CA GLY A 123 2.67 -0.19 1.17
C GLY A 123 1.55 -0.38 0.18
N ILE A 124 0.32 -0.18 0.65
CA ILE A 124 -0.91 -0.23 -0.14
C ILE A 124 -1.63 1.10 0.01
N GLU A 125 -1.78 1.82 -1.07
CA GLU A 125 -2.59 3.02 -1.14
C GLU A 125 -4.04 2.66 -1.51
N LEU A 126 -5.00 3.27 -0.83
CA LEU A 126 -6.42 3.23 -1.22
C LEU A 126 -6.81 4.59 -1.78
N GLU A 127 -7.45 4.64 -2.94
CA GLU A 127 -7.97 5.88 -3.47
C GLU A 127 -9.03 6.47 -2.53
N GLY A 128 -8.67 7.54 -1.84
CA GLY A 128 -9.48 8.11 -0.78
C GLY A 128 -8.91 9.39 -0.22
N LEU A 129 -9.61 9.92 0.76
CA LEU A 129 -9.21 11.09 1.53
C LEU A 129 -9.49 10.82 3.00
N GLU A 130 -8.59 11.22 3.87
CA GLU A 130 -8.72 11.06 5.32
C GLU A 130 -10.06 11.64 5.81
N GLY A 131 -10.76 10.86 6.65
CA GLY A 131 -12.08 11.22 7.17
C GLY A 131 -13.27 10.88 6.26
N GLN A 132 -13.01 10.46 5.01
CA GLN A 132 -14.04 9.94 4.12
C GLN A 132 -14.06 8.40 4.11
N THR A 133 -15.22 7.83 3.80
CA THR A 133 -15.40 6.37 3.74
C THR A 133 -14.81 5.79 2.46
N PHE A 134 -14.38 4.54 2.55
CA PHE A 134 -13.90 3.74 1.44
C PHE A 134 -15.01 2.85 0.90
N GLU A 135 -14.92 2.48 -0.37
CA GLU A 135 -15.95 1.69 -1.04
C GLU A 135 -15.86 0.19 -0.70
N PRO A 136 -16.99 -0.53 -0.68
CA PRO A 136 -16.97 -1.99 -0.50
C PRO A 136 -16.07 -2.72 -1.49
N ALA A 137 -15.96 -2.23 -2.74
CA ALA A 137 -15.07 -2.79 -3.75
C ALA A 137 -13.59 -2.70 -3.35
N GLN A 138 -13.18 -1.63 -2.66
CA GLN A 138 -11.81 -1.48 -2.16
C GLN A 138 -11.51 -2.50 -1.05
N TYR A 139 -12.43 -2.72 -0.10
CA TYR A 139 -12.26 -3.74 0.94
C TYR A 139 -12.21 -5.16 0.34
N ALA A 140 -13.03 -5.44 -0.68
CA ALA A 140 -13.00 -6.72 -1.38
C ALA A 140 -11.65 -6.94 -2.09
N ALA A 141 -11.17 -5.96 -2.85
CA ALA A 141 -9.87 -6.01 -3.51
C ALA A 141 -8.71 -6.12 -2.51
N LEU A 142 -8.77 -5.37 -1.40
CA LEU A 142 -7.78 -5.42 -0.33
C LEU A 142 -7.69 -6.82 0.29
N ARG A 143 -8.82 -7.48 0.58
CA ARG A 143 -8.84 -8.85 1.12
C ARG A 143 -8.20 -9.84 0.15
N VAL A 144 -8.48 -9.74 -1.15
CA VAL A 144 -7.88 -10.60 -2.19
C VAL A 144 -6.36 -10.40 -2.24
N LEU A 145 -5.91 -9.13 -2.23
CA LEU A 145 -4.48 -8.80 -2.22
C LEU A 145 -3.79 -9.29 -0.95
N LEU A 146 -4.38 -9.05 0.22
CA LEU A 146 -3.83 -9.50 1.50
C LEU A 146 -3.69 -11.02 1.54
N THR A 147 -4.69 -11.78 1.04
CA THR A 147 -4.60 -13.24 0.92
C THR A 147 -3.37 -13.64 0.10
N ALA A 148 -3.21 -13.06 -1.08
CA ALA A 148 -2.07 -13.36 -1.95
C ALA A 148 -0.71 -12.99 -1.31
N LEU A 149 -0.66 -11.87 -0.57
CA LEU A 149 0.54 -11.46 0.15
C LEU A 149 0.90 -12.44 1.27
N MET A 150 -0.07 -12.89 2.06
CA MET A 150 0.16 -13.81 3.17
C MET A 150 0.52 -15.23 2.73
N GLU A 151 0.06 -15.64 1.56
CA GLU A 151 0.48 -16.91 0.93
C GLU A 151 1.96 -16.88 0.48
N ASN A 152 2.52 -15.67 0.24
CA ASN A 152 3.86 -15.52 -0.37
C ASN A 152 4.90 -14.86 0.54
N TYR A 153 4.48 -14.02 1.49
CA TYR A 153 5.34 -13.28 2.41
C TYR A 153 4.95 -13.54 3.87
N PRO A 154 5.89 -13.45 4.83
CA PRO A 154 5.64 -13.73 6.24
C PRO A 154 4.93 -12.56 6.95
N VAL A 155 3.88 -11.98 6.34
CA VAL A 155 3.14 -10.85 6.88
C VAL A 155 2.46 -11.24 8.19
N ARG A 156 2.61 -10.41 9.21
CA ARG A 156 2.09 -10.61 10.57
C ARG A 156 1.34 -9.40 11.11
N PHE A 157 1.63 -8.22 10.54
CA PHE A 157 1.13 -6.94 11.03
C PHE A 157 0.47 -6.17 9.89
N LEU A 158 -0.65 -5.55 10.21
CA LEU A 158 -1.32 -4.59 9.37
C LEU A 158 -1.47 -3.30 10.16
N ALA A 159 -1.03 -2.18 9.63
CA ALA A 159 -1.07 -0.89 10.30
C ALA A 159 -1.41 0.24 9.32
N GLY A 160 -1.88 1.37 9.83
CA GLY A 160 -2.01 2.60 9.06
C GLY A 160 -0.71 3.41 9.06
N HIS A 161 -0.58 4.34 8.14
CA HIS A 161 0.54 5.29 8.16
C HIS A 161 0.57 6.12 9.46
N SER A 162 -0.61 6.45 10.00
CA SER A 162 -0.76 7.12 11.30
C SER A 162 -0.15 6.34 12.47
N ASP A 163 -0.15 5.01 12.42
CA ASP A 163 0.38 4.16 13.49
C ASP A 163 1.92 4.14 13.51
N VAL A 164 2.55 4.33 12.35
CA VAL A 164 4.02 4.27 12.18
C VAL A 164 4.67 5.66 12.13
N ALA A 165 3.87 6.72 11.95
CA ALA A 165 4.32 8.10 11.90
C ALA A 165 3.36 9.04 12.67
N PRO A 166 3.08 8.76 13.96
CA PRO A 166 2.12 9.50 14.77
C PRO A 166 2.48 10.99 14.84
N GLY A 167 1.46 11.84 14.75
CA GLY A 167 1.62 13.31 14.74
C GLY A 167 2.12 13.90 13.41
N ARG A 168 2.64 13.08 12.48
CA ARG A 168 3.07 13.49 11.14
C ARG A 168 2.09 13.08 10.06
N LYS A 169 1.45 11.92 10.23
CA LYS A 169 0.52 11.31 9.26
C LYS A 169 -0.77 10.90 9.94
N ILE A 170 -1.85 10.96 9.20
CA ILE A 170 -3.20 10.59 9.68
C ILE A 170 -3.89 9.55 8.79
N ASP A 171 -3.32 9.24 7.61
CA ASP A 171 -3.84 8.24 6.68
C ASP A 171 -3.68 6.79 7.20
N PRO A 172 -4.58 5.88 6.83
CA PRO A 172 -5.72 6.02 5.94
C PRO A 172 -6.87 6.85 6.52
N GLY A 173 -6.80 7.28 7.78
CA GLY A 173 -7.74 8.15 8.45
C GLY A 173 -8.94 7.43 9.08
N SER A 174 -9.76 8.20 9.81
CA SER A 174 -10.90 7.68 10.58
C SER A 174 -12.04 7.12 9.71
N GLY A 175 -12.03 7.38 8.41
CA GLY A 175 -13.00 6.82 7.47
C GLY A 175 -12.69 5.38 7.07
N PHE A 176 -11.47 4.87 7.36
CA PHE A 176 -11.14 3.48 7.12
C PHE A 176 -11.64 2.59 8.26
N GLU A 177 -12.52 1.67 7.93
CA GLU A 177 -13.16 0.79 8.92
C GLU A 177 -12.34 -0.49 9.13
N TRP A 178 -11.40 -0.49 10.08
CA TRP A 178 -10.58 -1.66 10.45
C TRP A 178 -11.41 -2.90 10.77
N ARG A 179 -12.62 -2.71 11.31
CA ARG A 179 -13.57 -3.83 11.60
C ARG A 179 -13.95 -4.65 10.37
N GLN A 180 -13.88 -4.05 9.16
CA GLN A 180 -14.11 -4.77 7.90
C GLN A 180 -13.07 -5.86 7.65
N LEU A 181 -11.93 -5.80 8.35
CA LEU A 181 -10.84 -6.78 8.26
C LEU A 181 -10.77 -7.72 9.48
N SER A 182 -11.64 -7.59 10.48
CA SER A 182 -11.53 -8.33 11.74
C SER A 182 -11.55 -9.84 11.54
N ASP A 183 -12.54 -10.38 10.81
CA ASP A 183 -12.65 -11.82 10.55
C ASP A 183 -11.46 -12.34 9.73
N PHE A 184 -11.01 -11.53 8.76
CA PHE A 184 -9.83 -11.82 7.97
C PHE A 184 -8.59 -11.89 8.86
N ALA A 185 -8.40 -10.91 9.74
CA ALA A 185 -7.27 -10.87 10.66
C ALA A 185 -7.25 -12.06 11.62
N LEU A 186 -8.42 -12.47 12.13
CA LEU A 186 -8.54 -13.68 12.96
C LEU A 186 -8.15 -14.94 12.19
N GLN A 187 -8.64 -15.10 10.96
CA GLN A 187 -8.33 -16.25 10.11
C GLN A 187 -6.84 -16.39 9.84
N TRP A 188 -6.15 -15.27 9.63
CA TRP A 188 -4.74 -15.23 9.23
C TRP A 188 -3.79 -14.90 10.39
N HIS A 189 -4.28 -14.80 11.62
CA HIS A 189 -3.49 -14.42 12.80
C HIS A 189 -2.72 -13.10 12.63
N LEU A 190 -3.36 -12.13 11.95
CA LEU A 190 -2.82 -10.77 11.77
C LEU A 190 -3.10 -9.91 12.99
N SER A 191 -2.11 -9.11 13.39
CA SER A 191 -2.33 -7.99 14.31
C SER A 191 -2.84 -6.79 13.54
N LEU A 192 -4.00 -6.28 13.92
CA LEU A 192 -4.55 -4.99 13.47
C LEU A 192 -4.16 -3.89 14.47
N PRO A 193 -4.22 -2.60 14.06
CA PRO A 193 -4.16 -1.48 14.99
C PRO A 193 -5.22 -1.63 16.09
N LEU A 194 -4.84 -1.31 17.31
CA LEU A 194 -5.79 -1.16 18.39
C LEU A 194 -6.57 0.12 18.12
N GLY A 195 -7.89 0.00 17.86
CA GLY A 195 -8.80 1.12 17.70
C GLY A 195 -9.01 1.89 18.99
#